data_099103d64d6d50c1c98745c211ddd4c1
#
_entry.id   099103d64d6d50c1c98745c211ddd4c1
#
_cell.length_a   1.000
_cell.length_b   1.000
_cell.length_c   1.000
_cell.angle_alpha   90.00
_cell.angle_beta   90.00
_cell.angle_gamma   90.00
#
_symmetry.space_group_name_H-M   'P 1'
#
loop_
_entity.id
_entity.type
_entity.pdbx_description
1 polymer ?
#
loop_
_entity_poly.entity_id
_entity_poly.type
_entity_poly.pdbx_seq_one_letter_code
_entity_poly.pdbx_strand_id
1 'polypeptide(L)'
;MTVDHFENWNMVGLPLAMEDANVMSVFPDAVENTMYSFGENGYEQEQELAMGAGYWLRFDEEGSNTISGEMVSEITVNLLENWNMISGCSESNSGWIDPDELVIPNTLYSFGENGYENANSIEPGLGYWVRSYGEGQIIISSDIVLTKSKPVSLDGLKYANTISFNGNTLYFGVEISDREALSYGLPPKPPAGGFDVRFADNMKCMKESGMIEIMSNSDQLIISYNVKIDDAKHINWVLINPVTYEEFTLSEQGVLEVSGEISNFELRKVPERPESFSLSQNYPNPFNPVTEIQFELPRDDKISLKVYNLKGEEVRNLVSGTYRAGYHTIRWNGTNQKSEPVASGVYIYVLEAGSFHSVRKMLLMK
;
A
#
# COMPACT_ATOMS: atom_id res chain seq x y z
N MET A 1 3.81 -28.38 -26.03
CA MET A 1 4.12 -27.58 -24.84
C MET A 1 3.07 -27.85 -23.77
N THR A 2 3.44 -27.92 -22.48
CA THR A 2 2.47 -28.11 -21.39
C THR A 2 2.30 -26.79 -20.66
N VAL A 3 1.07 -26.41 -20.37
CA VAL A 3 0.69 -25.20 -19.65
C VAL A 3 -0.13 -25.64 -18.43
N ASP A 4 0.37 -25.30 -17.24
CA ASP A 4 -0.30 -25.60 -15.97
C ASP A 4 -1.34 -24.54 -15.64
N HIS A 5 -2.40 -24.91 -14.96
CA HIS A 5 -3.44 -24.04 -14.46
C HIS A 5 -3.87 -24.46 -13.05
N PHE A 6 -4.31 -23.52 -12.25
CA PHE A 6 -4.93 -23.78 -10.95
C PHE A 6 -6.46 -23.71 -11.04
N GLU A 7 -7.14 -24.21 -10.04
CA GLU A 7 -8.60 -24.09 -9.92
C GLU A 7 -9.03 -22.62 -9.97
N ASN A 8 -10.17 -22.35 -10.61
CA ASN A 8 -10.79 -21.02 -10.76
C ASN A 8 -10.14 -20.18 -11.88
N TRP A 9 -9.96 -18.87 -11.70
CA TRP A 9 -9.55 -17.93 -12.75
C TRP A 9 -8.04 -17.93 -12.97
N ASN A 10 -7.64 -18.12 -14.22
CA ASN A 10 -6.27 -18.04 -14.69
C ASN A 10 -6.14 -16.99 -15.80
N MET A 11 -4.96 -16.40 -15.94
CA MET A 11 -4.63 -15.62 -17.11
C MET A 11 -3.84 -16.48 -18.08
N VAL A 12 -4.36 -16.66 -19.29
CA VAL A 12 -3.79 -17.54 -20.32
C VAL A 12 -3.46 -16.77 -21.58
N GLY A 13 -2.63 -17.36 -22.44
CA GLY A 13 -2.33 -16.86 -23.77
C GLY A 13 -2.04 -18.02 -24.74
N LEU A 14 -1.98 -17.73 -26.03
CA LEU A 14 -1.67 -18.71 -27.06
C LEU A 14 -0.14 -18.83 -27.24
N PRO A 15 0.49 -19.95 -26.82
CA PRO A 15 1.95 -20.07 -26.83
C PRO A 15 2.55 -20.54 -28.16
N LEU A 16 1.73 -21.12 -29.04
CA LEU A 16 2.15 -21.73 -30.34
C LEU A 16 1.21 -21.28 -31.44
N ALA A 17 1.73 -21.11 -32.67
CA ALA A 17 0.90 -20.89 -33.83
C ALA A 17 0.20 -22.21 -34.21
N MET A 18 -1.10 -22.14 -34.45
CA MET A 18 -1.93 -23.30 -34.77
C MET A 18 -3.10 -22.91 -35.68
N GLU A 19 -3.63 -23.89 -36.45
CA GLU A 19 -4.76 -23.65 -37.34
C GLU A 19 -6.07 -23.45 -36.61
N ASP A 20 -6.30 -24.22 -35.53
CA ASP A 20 -7.49 -24.13 -34.67
C ASP A 20 -7.11 -23.53 -33.31
N ALA A 21 -7.38 -22.25 -33.15
CA ALA A 21 -7.15 -21.51 -31.92
C ALA A 21 -8.40 -21.38 -31.05
N ASN A 22 -9.42 -22.23 -31.26
CA ASN A 22 -10.59 -22.28 -30.41
C ASN A 22 -10.18 -22.67 -28.98
N VAL A 23 -10.73 -21.96 -27.99
CA VAL A 23 -10.35 -22.14 -26.58
C VAL A 23 -10.47 -23.58 -26.11
N MET A 24 -11.52 -24.32 -26.54
CA MET A 24 -11.72 -25.72 -26.15
C MET A 24 -10.77 -26.70 -26.85
N SER A 25 -10.15 -26.28 -27.99
CA SER A 25 -9.10 -27.03 -28.66
C SER A 25 -7.73 -26.81 -28.00
N VAL A 26 -7.48 -25.61 -27.46
CA VAL A 26 -6.23 -25.23 -26.80
C VAL A 26 -6.24 -25.66 -25.35
N PHE A 27 -7.34 -25.42 -24.64
CA PHE A 27 -7.55 -25.70 -23.21
C PHE A 27 -8.83 -26.54 -23.00
N PRO A 28 -8.80 -27.85 -23.31
CA PRO A 28 -9.98 -28.70 -23.25
C PRO A 28 -10.57 -28.86 -21.84
N ASP A 29 -9.78 -28.62 -20.78
CA ASP A 29 -10.25 -28.69 -19.40
C ASP A 29 -10.86 -27.38 -18.88
N ALA A 30 -10.90 -26.34 -19.74
CA ALA A 30 -11.49 -25.06 -19.36
C ALA A 30 -13.01 -25.13 -19.24
N VAL A 31 -13.57 -24.28 -18.38
CA VAL A 31 -15.03 -24.11 -18.29
C VAL A 31 -15.52 -23.35 -19.51
N GLU A 32 -16.47 -23.94 -20.24
CA GLU A 32 -17.05 -23.35 -21.44
C GLU A 32 -17.58 -21.92 -21.20
N ASN A 33 -17.40 -21.04 -22.17
CA ASN A 33 -17.89 -19.65 -22.14
C ASN A 33 -17.33 -18.78 -21.00
N THR A 34 -16.15 -19.10 -20.51
CA THR A 34 -15.46 -18.32 -19.46
C THR A 34 -14.19 -17.61 -19.97
N MET A 35 -13.93 -17.60 -21.27
CA MET A 35 -12.82 -16.84 -21.82
C MET A 35 -13.20 -15.38 -22.05
N TYR A 36 -12.40 -14.45 -21.49
CA TYR A 36 -12.61 -13.02 -21.65
C TYR A 36 -11.31 -12.31 -22.02
N SER A 37 -11.39 -11.49 -23.06
CA SER A 37 -10.42 -10.43 -23.34
C SER A 37 -10.75 -9.15 -22.57
N PHE A 38 -9.91 -8.13 -22.67
CA PHE A 38 -10.16 -6.82 -22.10
C PHE A 38 -9.90 -5.74 -23.16
N GLY A 39 -10.92 -4.96 -23.46
CA GLY A 39 -10.90 -3.88 -24.42
C GLY A 39 -11.42 -2.56 -23.83
N GLU A 40 -11.71 -1.60 -24.70
CA GLU A 40 -12.20 -0.26 -24.33
C GLU A 40 -13.48 -0.28 -23.46
N ASN A 41 -14.33 -1.30 -23.65
CA ASN A 41 -15.61 -1.43 -22.94
C ASN A 41 -15.52 -2.37 -21.72
N GLY A 42 -14.34 -2.82 -21.35
CA GLY A 42 -14.11 -3.78 -20.26
C GLY A 42 -13.94 -5.21 -20.76
N TYR A 43 -14.40 -6.19 -19.97
CA TYR A 43 -14.30 -7.61 -20.33
C TYR A 43 -15.28 -8.01 -21.41
N GLU A 44 -14.76 -8.61 -22.47
CA GLU A 44 -15.52 -9.11 -23.62
C GLU A 44 -15.30 -10.63 -23.76
N GLN A 45 -16.41 -11.37 -23.92
CA GLN A 45 -16.35 -12.84 -24.06
C GLN A 45 -15.79 -13.23 -25.42
N GLU A 46 -14.84 -14.17 -25.42
CA GLU A 46 -14.15 -14.65 -26.62
C GLU A 46 -14.28 -16.17 -26.73
N GLN A 47 -13.99 -16.70 -27.93
CA GLN A 47 -13.94 -18.14 -28.20
C GLN A 47 -12.65 -18.57 -28.89
N GLU A 48 -11.92 -17.65 -29.47
CA GLU A 48 -10.64 -17.89 -30.16
C GLU A 48 -9.52 -17.09 -29.52
N LEU A 49 -8.37 -17.72 -29.34
CA LEU A 49 -7.18 -17.06 -28.83
C LEU A 49 -6.38 -16.46 -30.00
N ALA A 50 -5.79 -15.30 -29.78
CA ALA A 50 -4.86 -14.66 -30.70
C ALA A 50 -3.46 -14.61 -30.10
N MET A 51 -2.44 -14.73 -30.92
CA MET A 51 -1.05 -14.57 -30.53
C MET A 51 -0.81 -13.17 -29.95
N GLY A 52 -0.12 -13.11 -28.83
CA GLY A 52 0.21 -11.85 -28.16
C GLY A 52 -0.90 -11.28 -27.27
N ALA A 53 -2.12 -11.77 -27.38
CA ALA A 53 -3.23 -11.38 -26.51
C ALA A 53 -3.30 -12.28 -25.28
N GLY A 54 -3.62 -11.68 -24.12
CA GLY A 54 -3.91 -12.39 -22.88
C GLY A 54 -5.41 -12.48 -22.63
N TYR A 55 -5.82 -13.48 -21.91
CA TYR A 55 -7.23 -13.76 -21.63
C TYR A 55 -7.41 -14.23 -20.20
N TRP A 56 -8.56 -13.94 -19.61
CA TRP A 56 -9.08 -14.68 -18.47
C TRP A 56 -9.71 -15.98 -18.94
N LEU A 57 -9.43 -17.07 -18.22
CA LEU A 57 -10.04 -18.38 -18.46
C LEU A 57 -10.22 -19.09 -17.12
N ARG A 58 -11.38 -19.76 -16.96
CA ARG A 58 -11.71 -20.47 -15.72
C ARG A 58 -11.54 -21.98 -15.90
N PHE A 59 -11.02 -22.62 -14.84
CA PHE A 59 -10.96 -24.07 -14.68
C PHE A 59 -11.65 -24.49 -13.39
N ASP A 60 -12.28 -25.66 -13.39
CA ASP A 60 -12.96 -26.19 -12.21
C ASP A 60 -12.01 -26.94 -11.26
N GLU A 61 -10.85 -27.38 -11.76
CA GLU A 61 -9.82 -28.10 -11.00
C GLU A 61 -8.42 -27.63 -11.44
N GLU A 62 -7.41 -27.83 -10.60
CA GLU A 62 -6.00 -27.68 -11.00
C GLU A 62 -5.60 -28.76 -12.01
N GLY A 63 -4.72 -28.40 -12.94
CA GLY A 63 -4.31 -29.35 -13.97
C GLY A 63 -3.31 -28.78 -14.97
N SER A 64 -3.17 -29.46 -16.10
CA SER A 64 -2.31 -28.99 -17.19
C SER A 64 -2.86 -29.40 -18.55
N ASN A 65 -2.68 -28.52 -19.55
CA ASN A 65 -3.06 -28.78 -20.93
C ASN A 65 -1.83 -28.91 -21.82
N THR A 66 -1.81 -29.93 -22.69
CA THR A 66 -0.75 -30.10 -23.67
C THR A 66 -1.16 -29.50 -25.00
N ILE A 67 -0.48 -28.42 -25.41
CA ILE A 67 -0.75 -27.66 -26.61
C ILE A 67 0.27 -28.07 -27.68
N SER A 68 -0.18 -28.26 -28.94
CA SER A 68 0.65 -28.63 -30.06
C SER A 68 0.48 -27.60 -31.19
N GLY A 69 1.59 -27.15 -31.79
CA GLY A 69 1.60 -26.13 -32.83
C GLY A 69 3.04 -25.79 -33.24
N GLU A 70 3.20 -24.77 -34.04
CA GLU A 70 4.50 -24.26 -34.49
C GLU A 70 5.04 -23.24 -33.50
N MET A 71 6.34 -23.31 -33.21
CA MET A 71 7.01 -22.35 -32.35
C MET A 71 7.08 -20.96 -32.97
N VAL A 72 6.83 -19.94 -32.18
CA VAL A 72 6.92 -18.53 -32.55
C VAL A 72 7.93 -17.86 -31.62
N SER A 73 9.02 -17.35 -32.23
CA SER A 73 10.11 -16.71 -31.49
C SER A 73 9.93 -15.21 -31.26
N GLU A 74 9.07 -14.57 -32.06
CA GLU A 74 8.83 -13.13 -32.01
C GLU A 74 7.38 -12.80 -32.31
N ILE A 75 6.79 -11.88 -31.52
CA ILE A 75 5.44 -11.35 -31.74
C ILE A 75 5.43 -9.83 -31.56
N THR A 76 4.61 -9.15 -32.37
CA THR A 76 4.31 -7.72 -32.18
C THR A 76 2.98 -7.60 -31.48
N VAL A 77 2.97 -6.89 -30.35
CA VAL A 77 1.78 -6.64 -29.53
C VAL A 77 1.38 -5.18 -29.65
N ASN A 78 0.12 -4.92 -30.04
CA ASN A 78 -0.46 -3.58 -30.03
C ASN A 78 -0.92 -3.25 -28.61
N LEU A 79 -0.53 -2.08 -28.12
CA LEU A 79 -0.96 -1.56 -26.83
C LEU A 79 -1.93 -0.39 -27.04
N LEU A 80 -2.96 -0.35 -26.21
CA LEU A 80 -3.82 0.81 -26.00
C LEU A 80 -3.32 1.60 -24.79
N GLU A 81 -3.77 2.82 -24.62
CA GLU A 81 -3.51 3.59 -23.41
C GLU A 81 -4.10 2.87 -22.17
N ASN A 82 -3.38 2.88 -21.07
CA ASN A 82 -3.69 2.19 -19.81
C ASN A 82 -3.47 0.67 -19.85
N TRP A 83 -4.39 -0.13 -19.32
CA TRP A 83 -4.19 -1.56 -19.08
C TRP A 83 -4.47 -2.42 -20.30
N ASN A 84 -3.54 -3.32 -20.59
CA ASN A 84 -3.60 -4.29 -21.70
C ASN A 84 -3.36 -5.70 -21.18
N MET A 85 -4.13 -6.66 -21.68
CA MET A 85 -3.87 -8.08 -21.47
C MET A 85 -3.01 -8.61 -22.61
N ILE A 86 -1.83 -9.11 -22.29
CA ILE A 86 -0.85 -9.59 -23.25
C ILE A 86 -0.43 -11.03 -22.96
N SER A 87 0.17 -11.70 -23.94
CA SER A 87 0.87 -12.98 -23.76
C SER A 87 2.20 -12.98 -24.51
N GLY A 88 3.05 -13.98 -24.22
CA GLY A 88 4.37 -14.12 -24.79
C GLY A 88 4.44 -15.00 -26.03
N CYS A 89 5.66 -15.20 -26.52
CA CYS A 89 6.02 -16.17 -27.57
C CYS A 89 6.20 -17.59 -26.97
N SER A 90 6.74 -18.53 -27.77
CA SER A 90 6.85 -19.94 -27.37
C SER A 90 7.95 -20.24 -26.35
N GLU A 91 8.77 -19.28 -25.98
CA GLU A 91 9.81 -19.39 -24.99
C GLU A 91 9.71 -18.28 -23.95
N SER A 92 10.14 -18.59 -22.71
CA SER A 92 10.20 -17.61 -21.63
C SER A 92 11.12 -16.45 -22.00
N ASN A 93 10.67 -15.22 -21.78
CA ASN A 93 11.47 -14.05 -21.98
C ASN A 93 11.35 -13.06 -20.82
N SER A 94 12.38 -12.24 -20.62
CA SER A 94 12.46 -11.31 -19.49
C SER A 94 12.10 -9.86 -19.89
N GLY A 95 11.44 -9.65 -21.06
CA GLY A 95 11.03 -8.32 -21.48
C GLY A 95 10.67 -8.20 -22.97
N TRP A 96 10.70 -6.97 -23.47
CA TRP A 96 10.25 -6.57 -24.80
C TRP A 96 11.13 -5.43 -25.35
N ILE A 97 11.06 -5.21 -26.68
CA ILE A 97 11.53 -3.98 -27.29
C ILE A 97 10.39 -2.97 -27.23
N ASP A 98 10.65 -1.83 -26.64
CA ASP A 98 9.72 -0.72 -26.46
C ASP A 98 10.41 0.57 -26.92
N PRO A 99 10.44 0.86 -28.23
CA PRO A 99 11.21 1.97 -28.79
C PRO A 99 10.64 3.34 -28.38
N ASP A 100 9.37 3.39 -28.06
CA ASP A 100 8.65 4.62 -27.71
C ASP A 100 8.50 4.81 -26.18
N GLU A 101 9.10 3.93 -25.38
CA GLU A 101 9.01 3.92 -23.90
C GLU A 101 7.55 3.95 -23.40
N LEU A 102 6.68 3.18 -24.05
CA LEU A 102 5.24 3.15 -23.79
C LEU A 102 4.91 2.48 -22.48
N VAL A 103 5.63 1.41 -22.12
CA VAL A 103 5.29 0.58 -20.96
C VAL A 103 5.67 1.28 -19.66
N ILE A 104 4.69 1.42 -18.78
CA ILE A 104 4.89 1.96 -17.43
C ILE A 104 5.69 0.94 -16.62
N PRO A 105 6.83 1.31 -16.02
CA PRO A 105 7.66 0.40 -15.23
C PRO A 105 6.89 -0.23 -14.06
N ASN A 106 7.24 -1.49 -13.71
CA ASN A 106 6.64 -2.29 -12.62
C ASN A 106 5.15 -2.63 -12.80
N THR A 107 4.61 -2.52 -14.02
CA THR A 107 3.20 -2.84 -14.31
C THR A 107 2.99 -4.16 -15.02
N LEU A 108 4.02 -5.01 -15.13
CA LEU A 108 3.82 -6.38 -15.57
C LEU A 108 3.29 -7.21 -14.41
N TYR A 109 2.05 -7.68 -14.53
CA TYR A 109 1.39 -8.50 -13.52
C TYR A 109 0.96 -9.84 -14.10
N SER A 110 1.29 -10.91 -13.40
CA SER A 110 0.65 -12.21 -13.51
C SER A 110 -0.51 -12.32 -12.50
N PHE A 111 -1.27 -13.39 -12.59
CA PHE A 111 -2.31 -13.72 -11.64
C PHE A 111 -2.15 -15.15 -11.16
N GLY A 112 -2.16 -15.35 -9.86
CA GLY A 112 -2.04 -16.62 -9.18
C GLY A 112 -3.16 -16.83 -8.15
N GLU A 113 -3.07 -17.88 -7.37
CA GLU A 113 -4.04 -18.22 -6.32
C GLU A 113 -4.23 -17.06 -5.30
N ASN A 114 -3.18 -16.29 -5.05
CA ASN A 114 -3.19 -15.16 -4.13
C ASN A 114 -3.45 -13.81 -4.83
N GLY A 115 -3.97 -13.81 -6.07
CA GLY A 115 -4.29 -12.60 -6.81
C GLY A 115 -3.15 -12.09 -7.67
N TYR A 116 -3.08 -10.76 -7.89
CA TYR A 116 -2.08 -10.13 -8.74
C TYR A 116 -0.68 -10.11 -8.12
N GLU A 117 0.31 -10.55 -8.89
CA GLU A 117 1.74 -10.53 -8.53
C GLU A 117 2.55 -9.85 -9.63
N ASN A 118 3.57 -9.07 -9.23
CA ASN A 118 4.50 -8.51 -10.21
C ASN A 118 5.33 -9.61 -10.84
N ALA A 119 5.30 -9.72 -12.17
CA ALA A 119 6.10 -10.67 -12.93
C ALA A 119 7.43 -10.06 -13.38
N ASN A 120 8.46 -10.91 -13.51
CA ASN A 120 9.79 -10.54 -14.02
C ASN A 120 10.10 -11.18 -15.38
N SER A 121 9.23 -12.08 -15.84
CA SER A 121 9.29 -12.77 -17.12
C SER A 121 7.89 -12.99 -17.67
N ILE A 122 7.81 -13.24 -18.95
CA ILE A 122 6.60 -13.64 -19.65
C ILE A 122 6.79 -15.11 -20.03
N GLU A 123 6.05 -15.99 -19.37
CA GLU A 123 6.11 -17.44 -19.60
C GLU A 123 5.14 -17.85 -20.69
N PRO A 124 5.51 -18.82 -21.54
CA PRO A 124 4.64 -19.30 -22.62
C PRO A 124 3.32 -19.86 -22.09
N GLY A 125 2.21 -19.50 -22.75
CA GLY A 125 0.88 -19.97 -22.40
C GLY A 125 0.19 -19.23 -21.28
N LEU A 126 0.90 -18.33 -20.58
CA LEU A 126 0.33 -17.48 -19.57
C LEU A 126 -0.02 -16.09 -20.11
N GLY A 127 -1.04 -15.49 -19.53
CA GLY A 127 -1.45 -14.10 -19.77
C GLY A 127 -0.93 -13.16 -18.69
N TYR A 128 -0.78 -11.90 -19.07
CA TYR A 128 -0.24 -10.86 -18.21
C TYR A 128 -0.99 -9.55 -18.41
N TRP A 129 -1.03 -8.74 -17.38
CA TRP A 129 -1.36 -7.34 -17.50
C TRP A 129 -0.10 -6.49 -17.67
N VAL A 130 -0.18 -5.50 -18.55
CA VAL A 130 0.81 -4.44 -18.69
C VAL A 130 0.11 -3.10 -18.84
N ARG A 131 0.67 -2.03 -18.28
CA ARG A 131 0.11 -0.68 -18.39
C ARG A 131 0.96 0.17 -19.32
N SER A 132 0.30 0.89 -20.23
CA SER A 132 0.93 1.75 -21.23
C SER A 132 0.57 3.24 -20.99
N TYR A 133 1.51 4.14 -21.32
CA TYR A 133 1.28 5.59 -21.33
C TYR A 133 0.42 6.04 -22.52
N GLY A 134 0.33 5.25 -23.59
CA GLY A 134 -0.40 5.58 -24.81
C GLY A 134 -0.49 4.40 -25.75
N GLU A 135 -1.08 4.63 -26.91
CA GLU A 135 -1.19 3.64 -27.99
C GLU A 135 0.15 3.45 -28.70
N GLY A 136 0.45 2.22 -29.10
CA GLY A 136 1.64 1.87 -29.87
C GLY A 136 1.91 0.39 -29.92
N GLN A 137 3.17 0.01 -30.14
CA GLN A 137 3.56 -1.40 -30.31
C GLN A 137 4.80 -1.73 -29.50
N ILE A 138 4.80 -2.94 -28.94
CA ILE A 138 6.00 -3.57 -28.38
C ILE A 138 6.29 -4.87 -29.14
N ILE A 139 7.56 -5.28 -29.12
CA ILE A 139 7.98 -6.56 -29.71
C ILE A 139 8.47 -7.45 -28.59
N ILE A 140 7.85 -8.62 -28.44
CA ILE A 140 8.24 -9.67 -27.50
C ILE A 140 8.98 -10.75 -28.29
N SER A 141 10.22 -11.07 -27.92
CA SER A 141 11.05 -12.03 -28.65
C SER A 141 11.91 -12.85 -27.70
N SER A 142 12.04 -14.15 -27.96
CA SER A 142 12.90 -15.05 -27.20
C SER A 142 14.39 -14.78 -27.38
N ASP A 143 14.81 -14.15 -28.46
CA ASP A 143 16.21 -13.86 -28.78
C ASP A 143 16.74 -12.59 -28.08
N ILE A 144 15.89 -11.86 -27.39
CA ILE A 144 16.28 -10.61 -26.76
C ILE A 144 16.72 -10.85 -25.32
N VAL A 145 18.04 -10.80 -25.11
CA VAL A 145 18.60 -10.54 -23.78
C VAL A 145 18.46 -9.03 -23.54
N LEU A 146 17.37 -8.62 -22.92
CA LEU A 146 17.16 -7.21 -22.60
C LEU A 146 18.33 -6.68 -21.77
N THR A 147 18.91 -5.59 -22.24
CA THR A 147 19.49 -4.61 -21.34
C THR A 147 18.35 -4.17 -20.42
N LYS A 148 18.34 -4.70 -19.19
CA LYS A 148 17.35 -4.39 -18.16
C LYS A 148 16.98 -2.92 -18.25
N SER A 149 15.74 -2.60 -18.64
CA SER A 149 15.17 -1.31 -18.30
C SER A 149 15.45 -1.14 -16.82
N LYS A 150 16.11 -0.05 -16.43
CA LYS A 150 16.46 0.14 -15.00
C LYS A 150 15.18 -0.09 -14.23
N PRO A 151 15.11 -1.11 -13.34
CA PRO A 151 13.95 -1.22 -12.51
C PRO A 151 13.82 0.13 -11.83
N VAL A 152 12.64 0.74 -11.91
CA VAL A 152 12.35 1.90 -11.06
C VAL A 152 12.61 1.36 -9.66
N SER A 153 13.63 1.91 -9.02
CA SER A 153 14.02 1.46 -7.69
C SER A 153 12.78 1.57 -6.81
N LEU A 154 12.31 0.44 -6.30
CA LEU A 154 11.26 0.39 -5.28
C LEU A 154 11.77 0.95 -3.93
N ASP A 155 12.83 1.79 -3.96
CA ASP A 155 13.43 2.38 -2.77
C ASP A 155 12.39 3.11 -1.92
N GLY A 156 11.36 3.69 -2.54
CA GLY A 156 10.23 4.29 -1.84
C GLY A 156 9.46 3.31 -0.94
N LEU A 157 9.31 2.05 -1.35
CA LEU A 157 8.59 1.02 -0.57
C LEU A 157 9.46 0.35 0.50
N LYS A 158 10.78 0.47 0.45
CA LYS A 158 11.70 -0.13 1.44
C LYS A 158 11.37 0.28 2.88
N TYR A 159 10.85 1.47 3.05
CA TYR A 159 10.47 2.03 4.35
C TYR A 159 8.95 2.05 4.59
N ALA A 160 8.15 1.56 3.66
CA ALA A 160 6.72 1.45 3.80
C ALA A 160 6.33 0.46 4.91
N ASN A 161 5.20 0.70 5.54
CA ASN A 161 4.51 -0.33 6.32
C ASN A 161 3.84 -1.30 5.35
N THR A 162 3.63 -2.53 5.78
CA THR A 162 2.98 -3.56 4.96
C THR A 162 1.80 -4.17 5.67
N ILE A 163 0.78 -4.51 4.91
CA ILE A 163 -0.34 -5.33 5.31
C ILE A 163 -0.62 -6.33 4.18
N SER A 164 -0.72 -7.61 4.52
CA SER A 164 -0.94 -8.68 3.54
C SER A 164 -2.19 -9.46 3.90
N PHE A 165 -2.98 -9.78 2.90
CA PHE A 165 -4.18 -10.60 3.01
C PHE A 165 -3.95 -11.89 2.21
N ASN A 166 -3.95 -13.05 2.89
CA ASN A 166 -3.63 -14.35 2.28
C ASN A 166 -2.36 -14.32 1.40
N GLY A 167 -1.33 -13.53 1.82
CA GLY A 167 -0.07 -13.39 1.08
C GLY A 167 0.01 -12.21 0.11
N ASN A 168 -1.12 -11.65 -0.35
CA ASN A 168 -1.12 -10.45 -1.20
C ASN A 168 -0.84 -9.20 -0.38
N THR A 169 0.21 -8.46 -0.72
CA THR A 169 0.76 -7.37 0.09
C THR A 169 0.41 -5.99 -0.46
N LEU A 170 -0.11 -5.14 0.41
CA LEU A 170 -0.30 -3.71 0.20
C LEU A 170 0.70 -2.92 1.07
N TYR A 171 1.03 -1.71 0.62
CA TYR A 171 1.99 -0.82 1.25
C TYR A 171 1.33 0.47 1.71
N PHE A 172 1.66 0.95 2.92
CA PHE A 172 1.01 2.15 3.44
C PHE A 172 1.96 3.03 4.26
N GLY A 173 1.54 4.29 4.45
CA GLY A 173 2.32 5.30 5.16
C GLY A 173 3.52 5.81 4.36
N VAL A 174 3.49 5.68 3.05
CA VAL A 174 4.58 6.05 2.13
C VAL A 174 4.15 7.20 1.22
N GLU A 175 5.05 8.15 1.03
CA GLU A 175 4.88 9.21 0.02
C GLU A 175 5.44 8.73 -1.31
N ILE A 176 4.61 8.77 -2.34
CA ILE A 176 4.97 8.52 -3.72
C ILE A 176 4.61 9.75 -4.56
N SER A 177 5.44 10.10 -5.52
CA SER A 177 5.12 11.17 -6.46
C SER A 177 4.02 10.73 -7.44
N ASP A 178 3.29 11.68 -8.03
CA ASP A 178 2.24 11.37 -9.02
C ASP A 178 2.76 10.54 -10.20
N ARG A 179 4.03 10.76 -10.59
CA ARG A 179 4.67 9.99 -11.66
C ARG A 179 4.92 8.54 -11.25
N GLU A 180 5.36 8.32 -10.02
CA GLU A 180 5.59 6.96 -9.49
C GLU A 180 4.28 6.23 -9.19
N ALA A 181 3.20 6.98 -8.90
CA ALA A 181 1.89 6.40 -8.60
C ALA A 181 1.37 5.48 -9.71
N LEU A 182 1.68 5.80 -10.98
CA LEU A 182 1.30 4.94 -12.11
C LEU A 182 1.92 3.54 -12.05
N SER A 183 3.13 3.42 -11.50
CA SER A 183 3.86 2.15 -11.31
C SER A 183 3.32 1.30 -10.16
N TYR A 184 2.47 1.85 -9.31
CA TYR A 184 1.83 1.18 -8.18
C TYR A 184 0.33 0.97 -8.37
N GLY A 185 -0.19 1.31 -9.55
CA GLY A 185 -1.55 0.96 -9.93
C GLY A 185 -1.71 -0.55 -10.08
N LEU A 186 -2.87 -1.07 -9.71
CA LEU A 186 -3.25 -2.46 -9.93
C LEU A 186 -4.09 -2.58 -11.21
N PRO A 187 -4.01 -3.71 -11.92
CA PRO A 187 -4.88 -3.99 -13.06
C PRO A 187 -6.37 -3.90 -12.71
N PRO A 188 -7.29 -3.88 -13.70
CA PRO A 188 -8.71 -4.08 -13.46
C PRO A 188 -8.96 -5.27 -12.53
N LYS A 189 -10.02 -5.21 -11.72
CA LYS A 189 -10.38 -6.34 -10.85
C LYS A 189 -10.55 -7.61 -11.68
N PRO A 190 -10.09 -8.77 -11.18
CA PRO A 190 -10.33 -10.05 -11.84
C PRO A 190 -11.85 -10.33 -11.94
N PRO A 191 -12.29 -11.26 -12.78
CA PRO A 191 -13.69 -11.68 -12.81
C PRO A 191 -14.16 -12.17 -11.44
N ALA A 192 -15.48 -12.11 -11.21
CA ALA A 192 -16.08 -12.50 -9.93
C ALA A 192 -15.65 -13.93 -9.53
N GLY A 193 -15.13 -14.04 -8.31
CA GLY A 193 -14.57 -15.28 -7.77
C GLY A 193 -13.05 -15.38 -7.80
N GLY A 194 -12.35 -14.48 -8.46
CA GLY A 194 -10.90 -14.33 -8.31
C GLY A 194 -10.54 -13.63 -6.99
N PHE A 195 -9.38 -13.97 -6.42
CA PHE A 195 -8.89 -13.28 -5.23
C PHE A 195 -8.29 -11.92 -5.61
N ASP A 196 -8.66 -10.87 -4.89
CA ASP A 196 -8.11 -9.53 -5.12
C ASP A 196 -8.13 -8.69 -3.84
N VAL A 197 -7.05 -7.96 -3.61
CA VAL A 197 -6.94 -7.00 -2.51
C VAL A 197 -6.26 -5.74 -3.01
N ARG A 198 -6.89 -4.59 -2.75
CA ARG A 198 -6.40 -3.29 -3.20
C ARG A 198 -6.83 -2.14 -2.31
N PHE A 199 -6.09 -1.06 -2.31
CA PHE A 199 -6.66 0.20 -1.85
C PHE A 199 -7.67 0.74 -2.87
N ALA A 200 -8.61 1.55 -2.41
CA ALA A 200 -9.48 2.32 -3.28
C ALA A 200 -8.65 3.03 -4.37
N ASP A 201 -9.28 3.32 -5.51
CA ASP A 201 -8.61 3.87 -6.70
C ASP A 201 -7.61 2.91 -7.39
N ASN A 202 -7.75 1.59 -7.14
CA ASN A 202 -6.94 0.53 -7.75
C ASN A 202 -5.43 0.69 -7.46
N MET A 203 -5.07 1.00 -6.25
CA MET A 203 -3.68 1.23 -5.84
C MET A 203 -3.15 0.11 -4.94
N LYS A 204 -1.86 -0.21 -5.11
CA LYS A 204 -1.09 -1.13 -4.26
C LYS A 204 -0.48 -0.43 -3.04
N CYS A 205 -0.43 0.90 -3.04
CA CYS A 205 0.15 1.68 -1.96
C CYS A 205 -0.68 2.93 -1.63
N MET A 206 -0.52 3.41 -0.40
CA MET A 206 -1.28 4.52 0.15
C MET A 206 -0.44 5.33 1.14
N LYS A 207 -0.62 6.66 1.15
CA LYS A 207 0.08 7.57 2.08
C LYS A 207 -0.65 7.73 3.41
N GLU A 208 -1.92 8.04 3.34
CA GLU A 208 -2.77 8.39 4.48
C GLU A 208 -3.79 7.28 4.78
N SER A 209 -4.88 7.59 5.43
CA SER A 209 -5.99 6.67 5.68
C SER A 209 -6.79 6.38 4.40
N GLY A 210 -7.32 5.18 4.24
CA GLY A 210 -8.13 4.81 3.10
C GLY A 210 -8.80 3.45 3.24
N MET A 211 -9.65 3.14 2.27
CA MET A 211 -10.35 1.86 2.20
C MET A 211 -9.49 0.80 1.52
N ILE A 212 -9.50 -0.39 2.07
CA ILE A 212 -8.99 -1.62 1.46
C ILE A 212 -10.21 -2.39 0.98
N GLU A 213 -10.24 -2.72 -0.31
CA GLU A 213 -11.26 -3.54 -0.94
C GLU A 213 -10.74 -4.96 -1.09
N ILE A 214 -11.59 -5.95 -0.77
CA ILE A 214 -11.23 -7.36 -0.77
C ILE A 214 -12.28 -8.14 -1.55
N MET A 215 -11.82 -8.98 -2.45
CA MET A 215 -12.62 -9.99 -3.12
C MET A 215 -12.01 -11.35 -2.81
N SER A 216 -12.73 -12.19 -2.10
CA SER A 216 -12.27 -13.50 -1.64
C SER A 216 -13.42 -14.50 -1.63
N ASN A 217 -13.11 -15.77 -1.92
CA ASN A 217 -14.02 -16.90 -1.75
C ASN A 217 -13.59 -17.78 -0.57
N SER A 218 -12.53 -17.41 0.16
CA SER A 218 -12.08 -18.15 1.34
C SER A 218 -12.99 -17.89 2.54
N ASP A 219 -13.23 -18.90 3.37
CA ASP A 219 -13.99 -18.76 4.61
C ASP A 219 -13.25 -17.91 5.66
N GLN A 220 -11.93 -17.82 5.54
CA GLN A 220 -11.06 -17.08 6.43
C GLN A 220 -10.05 -16.23 5.64
N LEU A 221 -9.74 -15.06 6.20
CA LEU A 221 -8.65 -14.20 5.75
C LEU A 221 -7.57 -14.15 6.82
N ILE A 222 -6.35 -14.45 6.42
CA ILE A 222 -5.15 -14.29 7.24
C ILE A 222 -4.54 -12.94 6.88
N ILE A 223 -4.55 -12.02 7.85
CA ILE A 223 -4.00 -10.67 7.67
C ILE A 223 -2.68 -10.61 8.45
N SER A 224 -1.56 -10.47 7.77
CA SER A 224 -0.26 -10.22 8.38
C SER A 224 0.16 -8.78 8.14
N TYR A 225 0.81 -8.15 9.11
CA TYR A 225 1.25 -6.76 8.99
C TYR A 225 2.62 -6.52 9.62
N ASN A 226 3.30 -5.51 9.10
CA ASN A 226 4.56 -5.00 9.65
C ASN A 226 4.54 -3.47 9.61
N VAL A 227 4.37 -2.86 10.78
CA VAL A 227 4.32 -1.42 10.97
C VAL A 227 5.65 -0.96 11.57
N LYS A 228 6.32 -0.06 10.89
CA LYS A 228 7.56 0.55 11.36
C LYS A 228 7.22 1.63 12.37
N ILE A 229 7.73 1.49 13.58
CA ILE A 229 7.54 2.45 14.65
C ILE A 229 8.32 3.71 14.31
N ASP A 230 7.64 4.84 14.39
CA ASP A 230 8.24 6.17 14.40
C ASP A 230 7.95 6.81 15.75
N ASP A 231 8.80 6.53 16.74
CA ASP A 231 8.65 6.99 18.13
C ASP A 231 8.47 8.52 18.23
N ALA A 232 8.89 9.26 17.22
CA ALA A 232 8.77 10.72 17.20
C ALA A 232 7.35 11.20 16.82
N LYS A 233 6.53 10.37 16.20
CA LYS A 233 5.22 10.79 15.66
C LYS A 233 4.02 10.42 16.52
N HIS A 234 4.17 9.48 17.48
CA HIS A 234 3.06 9.02 18.33
C HIS A 234 1.78 8.73 17.52
N ILE A 235 1.90 7.93 16.47
CA ILE A 235 0.82 7.59 15.54
C ILE A 235 0.65 6.08 15.51
N ASN A 236 -0.56 5.61 15.75
CA ASN A 236 -0.97 4.23 15.54
C ASN A 236 -1.67 4.08 14.19
N TRP A 237 -1.55 2.90 13.62
CA TRP A 237 -2.39 2.46 12.52
C TRP A 237 -3.47 1.53 13.06
N VAL A 238 -4.71 1.75 12.63
CA VAL A 238 -5.87 0.95 13.05
C VAL A 238 -6.58 0.44 11.80
N LEU A 239 -6.81 -0.86 11.77
CA LEU A 239 -7.63 -1.51 10.76
C LEU A 239 -9.04 -1.62 11.33
N ILE A 240 -10.04 -1.11 10.64
CA ILE A 240 -11.42 -0.99 11.11
C ILE A 240 -12.33 -1.75 10.16
N ASN A 241 -13.15 -2.64 10.69
CA ASN A 241 -14.27 -3.21 9.95
C ASN A 241 -15.39 -2.17 9.87
N PRO A 242 -15.75 -1.63 8.69
CA PRO A 242 -16.70 -0.52 8.59
C PRO A 242 -18.15 -0.95 8.89
N VAL A 243 -18.43 -2.25 8.97
CA VAL A 243 -19.77 -2.80 9.24
C VAL A 243 -19.97 -3.07 10.74
N THR A 244 -18.99 -3.75 11.37
CA THR A 244 -19.06 -4.11 12.80
C THR A 244 -18.45 -3.06 13.71
N TYR A 245 -17.68 -2.12 13.16
CA TYR A 245 -16.87 -1.12 13.88
C TYR A 245 -15.81 -1.75 14.79
N GLU A 246 -15.46 -3.01 14.55
CA GLU A 246 -14.36 -3.67 15.23
C GLU A 246 -13.04 -3.05 14.77
N GLU A 247 -12.18 -2.72 15.74
CA GLU A 247 -10.91 -2.04 15.52
C GLU A 247 -9.74 -2.94 15.92
N PHE A 248 -8.75 -3.06 15.04
CA PHE A 248 -7.50 -3.78 15.27
C PHE A 248 -6.34 -2.79 15.21
N THR A 249 -5.71 -2.51 16.36
CA THR A 249 -4.50 -1.68 16.39
C THR A 249 -3.33 -2.46 15.82
N LEU A 250 -2.70 -1.92 14.78
CA LEU A 250 -1.53 -2.51 14.13
C LEU A 250 -0.25 -1.94 14.76
N SER A 251 0.40 -2.74 15.61
CA SER A 251 1.65 -2.36 16.28
C SER A 251 2.75 -3.34 15.92
N GLU A 252 3.90 -2.82 15.48
CA GLU A 252 5.06 -3.60 15.08
C GLU A 252 4.72 -4.67 14.02
N GLN A 253 4.73 -5.93 14.39
CA GLN A 253 4.45 -7.06 13.52
C GLN A 253 3.41 -7.96 14.15
N GLY A 254 2.42 -8.38 13.36
CA GLY A 254 1.36 -9.25 13.86
C GLY A 254 0.62 -9.99 12.76
N VAL A 255 -0.25 -10.88 13.21
CA VAL A 255 -1.17 -11.66 12.38
C VAL A 255 -2.56 -11.62 13.00
N LEU A 256 -3.57 -11.41 12.17
CA LEU A 256 -4.99 -11.44 12.53
C LEU A 256 -5.67 -12.51 11.65
N GLU A 257 -6.63 -13.21 12.21
CA GLU A 257 -7.52 -14.10 11.48
C GLU A 257 -8.93 -13.53 11.57
N VAL A 258 -9.55 -13.30 10.41
CA VAL A 258 -10.89 -12.73 10.32
C VAL A 258 -11.76 -13.54 9.36
N SER A 259 -13.08 -13.33 9.40
CA SER A 259 -14.00 -13.96 8.45
C SER A 259 -13.69 -13.56 7.01
N GLY A 260 -13.72 -14.51 6.11
CA GLY A 260 -13.56 -14.28 4.67
C GLY A 260 -14.75 -13.56 4.01
N GLU A 261 -15.87 -13.41 4.71
CA GLU A 261 -17.03 -12.64 4.23
C GLU A 261 -16.79 -11.11 4.25
N ILE A 262 -15.70 -10.66 4.90
CA ILE A 262 -15.38 -9.23 4.98
C ILE A 262 -14.84 -8.76 3.63
N SER A 263 -15.57 -7.87 2.98
CA SER A 263 -15.25 -7.35 1.65
C SER A 263 -14.45 -6.04 1.69
N ASN A 264 -14.32 -5.40 2.85
CA ASN A 264 -13.53 -4.18 2.98
C ASN A 264 -13.14 -3.88 4.42
N PHE A 265 -12.02 -3.15 4.55
CA PHE A 265 -11.55 -2.53 5.78
C PHE A 265 -11.23 -1.06 5.54
N GLU A 266 -11.35 -0.25 6.58
CA GLU A 266 -10.75 1.07 6.61
C GLU A 266 -9.41 1.00 7.36
N LEU A 267 -8.32 1.41 6.71
CA LEU A 267 -7.02 1.58 7.36
C LEU A 267 -6.85 3.06 7.69
N ARG A 268 -6.66 3.37 8.99
CA ARG A 268 -6.65 4.74 9.49
C ARG A 268 -5.44 5.03 10.38
N LYS A 269 -4.85 6.21 10.21
CA LYS A 269 -3.93 6.78 11.17
C LYS A 269 -4.72 7.37 12.34
N VAL A 270 -4.36 6.99 13.56
CA VAL A 270 -4.92 7.58 14.78
C VAL A 270 -3.79 8.08 15.66
N PRO A 271 -3.91 9.26 16.29
CA PRO A 271 -2.94 9.69 17.28
C PRO A 271 -2.87 8.66 18.40
N GLU A 272 -1.67 8.31 18.81
CA GLU A 272 -1.47 7.52 20.01
C GLU A 272 -2.01 8.29 21.22
N ARG A 273 -2.80 7.62 22.07
CA ARG A 273 -3.34 8.23 23.29
C ARG A 273 -2.49 7.82 24.46
N PRO A 274 -1.94 8.78 25.22
CA PRO A 274 -1.26 8.46 26.47
C PRO A 274 -2.19 7.72 27.43
N GLU A 275 -1.65 6.78 28.19
CA GLU A 275 -2.43 6.04 29.20
C GLU A 275 -2.71 6.89 30.45
N SER A 276 -1.85 7.87 30.74
CA SER A 276 -1.94 8.71 31.92
C SER A 276 -1.52 10.15 31.63
N PHE A 277 -1.96 11.08 32.50
CA PHE A 277 -1.43 12.43 32.45
C PHE A 277 0.04 12.42 32.86
N SER A 278 0.87 13.13 32.10
CA SER A 278 2.28 13.33 32.46
C SER A 278 2.77 14.75 32.16
N LEU A 279 3.84 15.17 32.84
CA LEU A 279 4.58 16.40 32.57
C LEU A 279 6.06 16.06 32.59
N SER A 280 6.70 16.17 31.45
CA SER A 280 8.11 15.85 31.27
C SER A 280 9.04 16.97 31.76
N GLN A 281 10.30 16.62 32.01
CA GLN A 281 11.36 17.61 32.22
C GLN A 281 11.58 18.40 30.93
N ASN A 282 11.66 19.73 31.04
CA ASN A 282 11.94 20.57 29.88
C ASN A 282 13.31 20.23 29.26
N TYR A 283 13.40 20.35 27.95
CA TYR A 283 14.65 20.10 27.23
C TYR A 283 14.91 21.21 26.19
N PRO A 284 16.16 21.74 26.12
CA PRO A 284 17.28 21.49 27.04
C PRO A 284 17.03 22.04 28.45
N ASN A 285 17.74 21.48 29.45
CA ASN A 285 17.77 22.00 30.82
C ASN A 285 19.17 21.74 31.44
N PRO A 286 20.02 22.73 31.68
CA PRO A 286 19.78 24.18 31.53
C PRO A 286 19.53 24.63 30.08
N PHE A 287 18.86 25.77 29.89
CA PHE A 287 18.51 26.30 28.59
C PHE A 287 18.90 27.76 28.37
N ASN A 288 19.06 28.20 27.10
CA ASN A 288 19.45 29.56 26.70
C ASN A 288 18.89 29.95 25.32
N PRO A 289 18.00 30.90 25.18
CA PRO A 289 16.92 31.22 26.14
C PRO A 289 15.68 30.37 25.93
N VAL A 290 15.75 29.35 25.07
CA VAL A 290 14.62 28.55 24.60
C VAL A 290 14.65 27.14 25.14
N THR A 291 13.50 26.65 25.55
CA THR A 291 13.29 25.26 25.97
C THR A 291 11.93 24.76 25.55
N GLU A 292 11.77 23.46 25.45
CA GLU A 292 10.52 22.78 25.15
C GLU A 292 10.02 22.03 26.39
N ILE A 293 8.72 22.12 26.64
CA ILE A 293 8.01 21.45 27.74
C ILE A 293 7.02 20.50 27.09
N GLN A 294 7.15 19.21 27.36
CA GLN A 294 6.27 18.17 26.88
C GLN A 294 5.32 17.72 27.96
N PHE A 295 4.06 17.45 27.59
CA PHE A 295 3.05 16.88 28.46
C PHE A 295 2.10 15.98 27.68
N GLU A 296 1.44 15.09 28.41
CA GLU A 296 0.59 14.05 27.86
C GLU A 296 -0.80 14.12 28.49
N LEU A 297 -1.83 13.94 27.65
CA LEU A 297 -3.23 13.96 28.05
C LEU A 297 -3.92 12.67 27.58
N PRO A 298 -4.40 11.78 28.50
CA PRO A 298 -5.10 10.56 28.10
C PRO A 298 -6.51 10.81 27.58
N ARG A 299 -7.06 11.99 27.82
CA ARG A 299 -8.38 12.44 27.37
C ARG A 299 -8.38 13.94 27.12
N ASP A 300 -9.39 14.41 26.39
CA ASP A 300 -9.63 15.84 26.25
C ASP A 300 -9.87 16.47 27.61
N ASP A 301 -9.15 17.54 27.93
CA ASP A 301 -9.28 18.21 29.23
C ASP A 301 -9.00 19.72 29.09
N LYS A 302 -9.48 20.48 30.08
CA LYS A 302 -9.14 21.88 30.22
C LYS A 302 -7.84 21.98 31.02
N ILE A 303 -6.80 22.52 30.40
CA ILE A 303 -5.46 22.59 30.99
C ILE A 303 -5.02 24.03 31.27
N SER A 304 -4.06 24.14 32.17
CA SER A 304 -3.28 25.34 32.44
C SER A 304 -1.81 24.96 32.61
N LEU A 305 -0.92 25.57 31.80
CA LEU A 305 0.53 25.43 31.94
C LEU A 305 1.14 26.80 32.21
N LYS A 306 1.68 27.00 33.40
CA LYS A 306 2.18 28.29 33.89
C LYS A 306 3.61 28.20 34.39
N VAL A 307 4.35 29.30 34.24
CA VAL A 307 5.72 29.44 34.74
C VAL A 307 5.73 30.41 35.92
N TYR A 308 6.45 30.04 36.97
CA TYR A 308 6.59 30.82 38.21
C TYR A 308 8.08 31.04 38.53
N ASN A 309 8.37 32.14 39.23
CA ASN A 309 9.69 32.36 39.85
C ASN A 309 9.76 31.67 41.25
N LEU A 310 10.92 31.73 41.90
CA LEU A 310 11.12 31.12 43.21
C LEU A 310 10.31 31.77 44.35
N LYS A 311 9.75 32.98 44.10
CA LYS A 311 8.84 33.64 45.07
C LYS A 311 7.38 33.18 44.93
N GLY A 312 7.09 32.34 43.92
CA GLY A 312 5.73 31.90 43.60
C GLY A 312 4.94 32.89 42.74
N GLU A 313 5.57 33.94 42.22
CA GLU A 313 4.93 34.89 41.33
C GLU A 313 4.83 34.31 39.92
N GLU A 314 3.63 34.42 39.31
CA GLU A 314 3.40 33.99 37.92
C GLU A 314 4.22 34.85 36.94
N VAL A 315 5.11 34.22 36.20
CA VAL A 315 5.96 34.85 35.20
C VAL A 315 5.28 34.86 33.85
N ARG A 316 4.71 33.71 33.47
CA ARG A 316 4.04 33.52 32.20
C ARG A 316 3.01 32.43 32.22
N ASN A 317 1.86 32.70 31.65
CA ASN A 317 0.90 31.67 31.26
C ASN A 317 1.22 31.21 29.85
N LEU A 318 1.70 29.96 29.71
CA LEU A 318 2.08 29.38 28.41
C LEU A 318 0.87 28.84 27.66
N VAL A 319 -0.04 28.20 28.39
CA VAL A 319 -1.22 27.55 27.84
C VAL A 319 -2.38 27.67 28.82
N SER A 320 -3.57 27.99 28.29
CA SER A 320 -4.83 27.94 29.04
C SER A 320 -5.97 27.68 28.07
N GLY A 321 -6.66 26.52 28.19
CA GLY A 321 -7.76 26.15 27.31
C GLY A 321 -8.04 24.66 27.29
N THR A 322 -8.97 24.24 26.43
CA THR A 322 -9.27 22.84 26.18
C THR A 322 -8.32 22.27 25.12
N TYR A 323 -7.64 21.18 25.48
CA TYR A 323 -6.74 20.43 24.61
C TYR A 323 -7.28 19.02 24.42
N ARG A 324 -7.06 18.46 23.23
CA ARG A 324 -7.43 17.07 22.94
C ARG A 324 -6.48 16.08 23.59
N ALA A 325 -6.92 14.85 23.77
CA ALA A 325 -6.05 13.74 24.14
C ALA A 325 -4.85 13.64 23.18
N GLY A 326 -3.66 13.32 23.70
CA GLY A 326 -2.45 13.19 22.92
C GLY A 326 -1.21 13.77 23.60
N TYR A 327 -0.12 13.81 22.83
CA TYR A 327 1.18 14.35 23.22
C TYR A 327 1.29 15.80 22.76
N HIS A 328 1.71 16.68 23.68
CA HIS A 328 1.79 18.11 23.43
C HIS A 328 3.16 18.66 23.76
N THR A 329 3.67 19.56 22.92
CA THR A 329 4.95 20.25 23.13
C THR A 329 4.72 21.77 23.10
N ILE A 330 5.14 22.45 24.14
CA ILE A 330 5.04 23.91 24.27
C ILE A 330 6.44 24.50 24.41
N ARG A 331 6.73 25.51 23.62
CA ARG A 331 8.01 26.19 23.63
C ARG A 331 7.96 27.45 24.50
N TRP A 332 8.95 27.59 25.40
CA TRP A 332 9.16 28.83 26.14
C TRP A 332 10.50 29.46 25.79
N ASN A 333 10.49 30.75 25.54
CA ASN A 333 11.65 31.54 25.10
C ASN A 333 12.24 32.42 26.19
N GLY A 334 12.00 32.12 27.47
CA GLY A 334 12.54 32.87 28.61
C GLY A 334 12.01 34.30 28.73
N THR A 335 10.71 34.52 28.39
CA THR A 335 10.05 35.84 28.51
C THR A 335 8.88 35.80 29.48
N ASN A 336 8.56 36.97 30.09
CA ASN A 336 7.39 37.16 30.92
C ASN A 336 6.11 37.40 30.09
N GLN A 337 4.97 37.68 30.77
CA GLN A 337 3.68 37.93 30.11
C GLN A 337 3.68 39.14 29.17
N LYS A 338 4.60 40.11 29.39
CA LYS A 338 4.79 41.30 28.52
C LYS A 338 5.78 41.04 27.38
N SER A 339 6.23 39.79 27.19
CA SER A 339 7.28 39.39 26.25
C SER A 339 8.66 39.99 26.52
N GLU A 340 8.92 40.46 27.75
CA GLU A 340 10.21 40.94 28.20
C GLU A 340 11.07 39.77 28.68
N PRO A 341 12.37 39.72 28.37
CA PRO A 341 13.30 38.67 28.83
C PRO A 341 13.38 38.65 30.34
N VAL A 342 13.28 37.46 30.94
CA VAL A 342 13.46 37.30 32.39
C VAL A 342 14.91 37.03 32.76
N ALA A 343 15.29 37.21 34.03
CA ALA A 343 16.67 37.02 34.50
C ALA A 343 17.09 35.53 34.47
N SER A 344 18.41 35.27 34.38
CA SER A 344 18.92 33.91 34.59
C SER A 344 18.57 33.43 36.02
N GLY A 345 18.21 32.15 36.15
CA GLY A 345 17.83 31.57 37.42
C GLY A 345 16.92 30.37 37.29
N VAL A 346 16.46 29.87 38.44
CA VAL A 346 15.54 28.75 38.52
C VAL A 346 14.12 29.25 38.39
N TYR A 347 13.35 28.56 37.53
CA TYR A 347 11.92 28.74 37.33
C TYR A 347 11.20 27.42 37.58
N ILE A 348 9.92 27.52 37.95
CA ILE A 348 9.04 26.39 38.19
C ILE A 348 7.94 26.46 37.15
N TYR A 349 7.61 25.34 36.52
CA TYR A 349 6.41 25.25 35.68
C TYR A 349 5.42 24.23 36.25
N VAL A 350 4.15 24.54 36.09
CA VAL A 350 3.04 23.79 36.68
C VAL A 350 2.05 23.50 35.60
N LEU A 351 1.70 22.21 35.45
CA LEU A 351 0.59 21.74 34.62
C LEU A 351 -0.58 21.34 35.52
N GLU A 352 -1.73 21.89 35.23
CA GLU A 352 -3.02 21.52 35.83
C GLU A 352 -3.95 21.01 34.71
N ALA A 353 -4.56 19.84 34.89
CA ALA A 353 -5.52 19.22 33.98
C ALA A 353 -6.58 18.45 34.79
N GLY A 354 -7.76 19.02 34.94
CA GLY A 354 -8.80 18.47 35.84
C GLY A 354 -8.29 18.32 37.28
N SER A 355 -8.20 17.06 37.75
CA SER A 355 -7.63 16.72 39.05
C SER A 355 -6.12 16.47 39.02
N PHE A 356 -5.51 16.43 37.86
CA PHE A 356 -4.07 16.23 37.72
C PHE A 356 -3.32 17.53 37.95
N HIS A 357 -2.27 17.44 38.75
CA HIS A 357 -1.38 18.56 39.09
C HIS A 357 0.07 18.05 39.10
N SER A 358 0.93 18.66 38.30
CA SER A 358 2.35 18.31 38.22
C SER A 358 3.24 19.53 38.16
N VAL A 359 4.37 19.45 38.85
CA VAL A 359 5.32 20.54 39.03
C VAL A 359 6.72 20.10 38.64
N ARG A 360 7.42 20.93 37.87
CA ARG A 360 8.82 20.73 37.47
C ARG A 360 9.62 22.02 37.62
N LYS A 361 10.94 21.89 37.77
CA LYS A 361 11.87 23.01 37.81
C LYS A 361 12.75 23.06 36.55
N MET A 362 13.14 24.26 36.15
CA MET A 362 14.04 24.49 35.01
C MET A 362 15.04 25.59 35.32
N LEU A 363 16.21 25.55 34.69
CA LEU A 363 17.31 26.51 34.90
C LEU A 363 17.57 27.29 33.60
N LEU A 364 17.30 28.60 33.63
CA LEU A 364 17.65 29.52 32.55
C LEU A 364 19.06 30.07 32.78
N MET A 365 19.91 29.90 31.78
CA MET A 365 21.27 30.49 31.73
C MET A 365 21.34 31.41 30.49
N LYS A 366 21.81 32.63 30.71
CA LYS A 366 22.10 33.59 29.63
C LYS A 366 23.61 33.74 29.45
#